data_a587888843cf54a55a26b04c4b4a3533
#
_entry.id   a587888843cf54a55a26b04c4b4a3533
#
_cell.length_a   1.000
_cell.length_b   1.000
_cell.length_c   1.000
_cell.angle_alpha   90.00
_cell.angle_beta   90.00
_cell.angle_gamma   90.00
#
_symmetry.space_group_name_H-M   'P 1'
#
loop_
_entity.id
_entity.type
_entity.pdbx_description
1 polymer ?
#
loop_
_entity_poly.entity_id
_entity_poly.type
_entity_poly.pdbx_seq_one_letter_code
_entity_poly.pdbx_strand_id
1 'polypeptide(L)' 'MADYQGRKVVIIGLGLTGLSCVDFFMARGVMPRVMDTRIAPPGLDKLPESVERHLGDLNQDWLLAADLIVA' A
#
# COMPACT_ATOMS: atom_id res chain seq x y z
N MET A 1 17.93 12.87 4.84
CA MET A 1 17.32 11.53 4.97
C MET A 1 15.83 11.64 4.76
N ALA A 2 15.26 10.76 3.96
CA ALA A 2 13.83 10.78 3.74
C ALA A 2 13.10 10.33 5.00
N ASP A 3 12.11 11.10 5.42
CA ASP A 3 11.26 10.78 6.55
C ASP A 3 9.82 10.65 6.04
N TYR A 4 9.26 9.46 6.16
CA TYR A 4 7.91 9.17 5.69
C TYR A 4 6.87 9.21 6.80
N GLN A 5 7.28 9.46 8.05
CA GLN A 5 6.34 9.51 9.17
C GLN A 5 5.32 10.63 8.97
N GLY A 6 4.06 10.31 9.24
CA GLY A 6 2.97 11.23 9.02
C GLY A 6 2.54 11.38 7.57
N ARG A 7 3.20 10.72 6.63
CA ARG A 7 2.84 10.74 5.22
C ARG A 7 1.79 9.67 4.93
N LYS A 8 0.88 10.02 4.04
CA LYS A 8 -0.13 9.07 3.55
C LYS A 8 0.41 8.40 2.30
N VAL A 9 0.77 7.13 2.44
CA VAL A 9 1.38 6.35 1.37
C VAL A 9 0.36 5.36 0.83
N VAL A 10 0.23 5.32 -0.49
CA VAL A 10 -0.62 4.36 -1.20
C VAL A 10 0.26 3.55 -2.14
N ILE A 11 0.14 2.23 -2.06
CA ILE A 11 0.85 1.29 -2.91
C ILE A 11 -0.17 0.68 -3.88
N ILE A 12 0.10 0.78 -5.17
CA ILE A 12 -0.75 0.20 -6.20
C ILE A 12 -0.08 -1.09 -6.70
N GLY A 13 -0.80 -2.20 -6.55
CA GLY A 13 -0.31 -3.50 -6.95
C GLY A 13 0.20 -4.32 -5.78
N LEU A 14 -0.39 -5.48 -5.56
CA LEU A 14 -0.06 -6.37 -4.46
C LEU A 14 0.51 -7.69 -4.97
N GLY A 15 1.72 -7.63 -5.48
CA GLY A 15 2.56 -8.77 -5.79
C GLY A 15 3.78 -8.75 -4.89
N LEU A 16 4.86 -9.40 -5.30
CA LEU A 16 6.10 -9.44 -4.51
C LEU A 16 6.67 -8.04 -4.29
N THR A 17 6.65 -7.20 -5.32
CA THR A 17 7.16 -5.83 -5.23
C THR A 17 6.30 -4.99 -4.27
N GLY A 18 4.99 -5.12 -4.38
CA GLY A 18 4.08 -4.41 -3.47
C GLY A 18 4.27 -4.81 -2.02
N LEU A 19 4.43 -6.11 -1.75
CA LEU A 19 4.73 -6.60 -0.41
C LEU A 19 6.05 -6.05 0.12
N SER A 20 7.08 -5.99 -0.72
CA SER A 20 8.36 -5.40 -0.35
C SER A 20 8.22 -3.93 0.02
N CYS A 21 7.40 -3.18 -0.72
CA CYS A 21 7.11 -1.78 -0.40
C CYS A 21 6.37 -1.65 0.93
N VAL A 22 5.42 -2.53 1.22
CA VAL A 22 4.72 -2.55 2.51
C VAL A 22 5.73 -2.73 3.64
N ASP A 23 6.60 -3.71 3.53
CA ASP A 23 7.63 -3.98 4.53
C ASP A 23 8.56 -2.78 4.72
N PHE A 24 8.95 -2.15 3.62
CA PHE A 24 9.81 -0.97 3.65
C PHE A 24 9.20 0.15 4.50
N PHE A 25 7.93 0.47 4.24
CA PHE A 25 7.27 1.56 4.97
C PHE A 25 6.95 1.19 6.42
N MET A 26 6.51 -0.04 6.67
CA MET A 26 6.21 -0.48 8.03
C MET A 26 7.46 -0.50 8.90
N ALA A 27 8.61 -0.86 8.34
CA ALA A 27 9.88 -0.80 9.05
C ALA A 27 10.28 0.62 9.46
N ARG A 28 9.67 1.62 8.83
CA ARG A 28 9.89 3.04 9.12
C ARG A 28 8.76 3.68 9.92
N GLY A 29 7.86 2.87 10.46
CA GLY A 29 6.75 3.36 11.27
C GLY A 29 5.62 3.96 10.47
N VAL A 30 5.53 3.66 9.17
CA VAL A 30 4.46 4.16 8.30
C VAL A 30 3.54 3.01 7.94
N MET A 31 2.25 3.21 8.09
CA MET A 31 1.24 2.23 7.70
C MET A 31 0.70 2.60 6.33
N PRO A 32 1.14 1.93 5.25
CA PRO A 32 0.63 2.24 3.91
C PRO A 32 -0.77 1.68 3.71
N ARG A 33 -1.44 2.19 2.69
CA ARG A 33 -2.66 1.60 2.14
C ARG A 33 -2.31 0.93 0.83
N VAL A 34 -2.92 -0.21 0.55
CA VAL A 34 -2.66 -0.98 -0.67
C VAL A 34 -3.95 -1.07 -1.48
N MET A 35 -3.82 -0.88 -2.79
CA MET A 35 -4.93 -1.14 -3.70
C MET A 35 -4.46 -1.98 -4.88
N ASP A 36 -5.37 -2.78 -5.42
CA ASP A 36 -5.12 -3.61 -6.59
C ASP A 36 -6.42 -3.76 -7.37
N THR A 37 -6.33 -3.69 -8.68
CA THR A 37 -7.51 -3.90 -9.54
C THR A 37 -8.02 -5.32 -9.50
N ARG A 38 -7.18 -6.27 -9.10
CA ARG A 38 -7.57 -7.68 -8.93
C ARG A 38 -8.25 -7.87 -7.58
N ILE A 39 -9.25 -8.75 -7.53
CA ILE A 39 -9.95 -9.07 -6.28
C ILE A 39 -9.08 -9.91 -5.36
N ALA A 40 -8.27 -10.81 -5.93
CA ALA A 40 -7.41 -11.71 -5.17
C ALA A 40 -5.98 -11.65 -5.73
N PRO A 41 -5.25 -10.54 -5.49
CA PRO A 41 -3.88 -10.44 -5.97
C PRO A 41 -2.96 -11.46 -5.29
N PRO A 42 -1.86 -11.85 -5.93
CA PRO A 42 -1.02 -12.96 -5.42
C PRO A 42 -0.38 -12.69 -4.06
N GLY A 43 -0.17 -11.43 -3.70
CA GLY A 43 0.42 -11.08 -2.41
C GLY A 43 -0.56 -10.95 -1.26
N LEU A 44 -1.86 -11.14 -1.51
CA LEU A 44 -2.88 -10.89 -0.50
C LEU A 44 -2.70 -11.74 0.76
N ASP A 45 -2.34 -13.00 0.61
CA ASP A 45 -2.16 -13.93 1.73
C ASP A 45 -1.05 -13.49 2.68
N LYS A 46 -0.08 -12.75 2.19
CA LYS A 46 1.08 -12.31 2.96
C LYS A 46 0.97 -10.88 3.45
N LEU A 47 -0.10 -10.17 3.09
CA LEU A 47 -0.32 -8.81 3.54
C LEU A 47 -0.75 -8.82 5.01
N PRO A 48 -0.05 -8.07 5.90
CA PRO A 48 -0.48 -7.96 7.29
C PRO A 48 -1.92 -7.46 7.40
N GLU A 49 -2.68 -8.04 8.31
CA GLU A 49 -4.10 -7.71 8.49
C GLU A 49 -4.33 -6.26 8.87
N SER A 50 -3.35 -5.64 9.54
CA SER A 50 -3.42 -4.24 9.94
C SER A 50 -3.35 -3.27 8.75
N VAL A 51 -2.87 -3.71 7.60
CA VAL A 51 -2.75 -2.85 6.41
C VAL A 51 -4.10 -2.76 5.71
N GLU A 52 -4.60 -1.54 5.55
CA GLU A 52 -5.82 -1.29 4.80
C GLU A 52 -5.62 -1.64 3.33
N ARG A 53 -6.61 -2.29 2.75
CA ARG A 53 -6.58 -2.74 1.37
C ARG A 53 -7.88 -2.43 0.66
N HIS A 54 -7.78 -2.10 -0.62
CA HIS A 54 -8.91 -1.89 -1.50
C HIS A 54 -8.68 -2.72 -2.76
N LEU A 55 -9.53 -3.70 -2.99
CA LEU A 55 -9.34 -4.71 -4.06
C LEU A 55 -10.49 -4.65 -5.06
N GLY A 56 -10.19 -4.99 -6.30
CA GLY A 56 -11.17 -5.08 -7.36
C GLY A 56 -11.28 -3.84 -8.25
N ASP A 57 -10.79 -2.72 -7.79
CA ASP A 57 -10.68 -1.47 -8.57
C ASP A 57 -9.71 -0.53 -7.85
N LEU A 58 -9.54 0.69 -8.37
CA LEU A 58 -8.74 1.72 -7.71
C LEU A 58 -9.65 2.61 -6.88
N ASN A 59 -9.13 3.03 -5.72
CA ASN A 59 -9.84 3.92 -4.82
C ASN A 59 -9.35 5.35 -5.05
N GLN A 60 -10.15 6.15 -5.76
CA GLN A 60 -9.77 7.53 -6.10
C GLN A 60 -9.61 8.41 -4.86
N ASP A 61 -10.44 8.22 -3.84
CA ASP A 61 -10.35 9.02 -2.62
C ASP A 61 -9.00 8.80 -1.93
N TRP A 62 -8.54 7.55 -1.90
CA TRP A 62 -7.23 7.24 -1.35
C TRP A 62 -6.10 7.86 -2.18
N LEU A 63 -6.23 7.83 -3.50
CA LEU A 63 -5.23 8.41 -4.39
C LEU A 63 -5.14 9.93 -4.22
N LEU A 64 -6.29 10.60 -4.10
CA LEU A 64 -6.33 12.05 -3.91
C LEU A 64 -5.78 12.46 -2.55
N ALA A 65 -5.97 11.63 -1.53
CA ALA A 65 -5.47 11.90 -0.18
C ALA A 65 -4.00 11.53 0.01
N ALA A 66 -3.42 10.79 -0.91
CA ALA A 66 -2.06 10.29 -0.75
C ALA A 66 -1.01 11.39 -0.89
N ASP A 67 0.00 11.35 -0.03
CA ASP A 67 1.21 12.16 -0.17
C ASP A 67 2.20 11.51 -1.13
N LEU A 68 2.19 10.18 -1.18
CA LEU A 68 3.08 9.39 -2.02
C LEU A 68 2.33 8.20 -2.59
N ILE A 69 2.46 8.01 -3.89
CA ILE A 69 1.88 6.86 -4.59
C ILE A 69 3.03 6.04 -5.17
N VAL A 70 3.06 4.76 -4.86
CA VAL A 70 4.04 3.81 -5.36
C VAL A 70 3.32 2.82 -6.27
N ALA A 71 3.78 2.74 -7.50
CA ALA A 71 3.18 1.84 -8.49
C ALA A 71 4.22 0.93 -9.12
#